data_34961790f42b89346e656e77b861acf5
#
_entry.id   34961790f42b89346e656e77b861acf5
#
_cell.length_a   1.000
_cell.length_b   1.000
_cell.length_c   1.000
_cell.angle_alpha   90.00
_cell.angle_beta   90.00
_cell.angle_gamma   90.00
#
_symmetry.space_group_name_H-M   'P 1'
#
loop_
_entity.id
_entity.type
_entity.pdbx_description
1 polymer ?
#
loop_
_entity_poly.entity_id
_entity_poly.type
_entity_poly.pdbx_seq_one_letter_code
_entity_poly.pdbx_strand_id
1 'polypeptide(L)'
;AMEIAKTDAQKVAILKQIERTGTYLGMLYAGEFLNEKPLQQAAANAVMNIALGNKTYTGENVKTLLNKVKEVLDNPDAGYQKQAIQKHLDEMADEKGFVSLFNGKDLSGWKGLVKNPILRAKMKPEELAAEQAKADEKARSTWSVQDGVLVFNGKGDNLCTDKQYGDFEMYVDWMLDPAGPEADAGVYLRGTPQ
;
A
#
# COMPACT_ATOMS: atom_id res chain seq x y z
N ALA A 1 9.65 4.29 -15.88
CA ALA A 1 10.10 3.43 -17.00
C ALA A 1 8.94 3.13 -17.96
N MET A 2 7.78 2.66 -17.46
CA MET A 2 6.61 2.33 -18.31
C MET A 2 6.11 3.53 -19.11
N GLU A 3 6.02 4.70 -18.51
CA GLU A 3 5.57 5.95 -19.18
C GLU A 3 6.51 6.41 -20.31
N ILE A 4 7.79 6.07 -20.22
CA ILE A 4 8.81 6.45 -21.22
C ILE A 4 8.88 5.40 -22.34
N ALA A 5 8.42 4.18 -22.10
CA ALA A 5 8.44 3.11 -23.07
C ALA A 5 7.51 3.42 -24.26
N LYS A 6 8.07 3.40 -25.46
CA LYS A 6 7.38 3.78 -26.72
C LYS A 6 6.70 2.60 -27.41
N THR A 7 7.07 1.38 -27.07
CA THR A 7 6.55 0.16 -27.70
C THR A 7 6.13 -0.88 -26.68
N ASP A 8 5.19 -1.76 -27.04
CA ASP A 8 4.74 -2.87 -26.20
C ASP A 8 5.91 -3.82 -25.89
N ALA A 9 6.83 -4.02 -26.81
CA ALA A 9 8.03 -4.83 -26.58
C ALA A 9 8.91 -4.26 -25.44
N GLN A 10 9.07 -2.95 -25.39
CA GLN A 10 9.78 -2.29 -24.28
C GLN A 10 9.04 -2.45 -22.95
N LYS A 11 7.72 -2.28 -22.95
CA LYS A 11 6.88 -2.47 -21.77
C LYS A 11 6.93 -3.92 -21.27
N VAL A 12 6.85 -4.89 -22.17
CA VAL A 12 7.02 -6.32 -21.83
C VAL A 12 8.40 -6.58 -21.21
N ALA A 13 9.46 -5.98 -21.75
CA ALA A 13 10.79 -6.11 -21.17
C ALA A 13 10.88 -5.54 -19.76
N ILE A 14 10.19 -4.42 -19.50
CA ILE A 14 10.10 -3.83 -18.14
C ILE A 14 9.35 -4.77 -17.21
N LEU A 15 8.20 -5.34 -17.61
CA LEU A 15 7.47 -6.31 -16.79
C LEU A 15 8.32 -7.53 -16.41
N LYS A 16 9.14 -8.02 -17.34
CA LYS A 16 10.11 -9.09 -17.04
C LYS A 16 11.19 -8.68 -16.02
N GLN A 17 11.60 -7.41 -16.00
CA GLN A 17 12.51 -6.92 -14.97
C GLN A 17 11.80 -6.78 -13.63
N ILE A 18 10.56 -6.31 -13.61
CA ILE A 18 9.72 -6.25 -12.41
C ILE A 18 9.56 -7.65 -11.80
N GLU A 19 9.25 -8.66 -12.62
CA GLU A 19 9.18 -10.06 -12.18
C GLU A 19 10.44 -10.48 -11.41
N ARG A 20 11.63 -10.14 -11.93
CA ARG A 20 12.92 -10.47 -11.31
C ARG A 20 13.16 -9.80 -9.96
N THR A 21 12.47 -8.71 -9.67
CA THR A 21 12.60 -8.06 -8.36
C THR A 21 12.03 -8.91 -7.23
N GLY A 22 11.05 -9.76 -7.51
CA GLY A 22 10.37 -10.59 -6.54
C GLY A 22 9.62 -9.81 -5.46
N THR A 23 9.40 -8.50 -5.64
CA THR A 23 8.83 -7.62 -4.61
C THR A 23 7.30 -7.59 -4.65
N TYR A 24 6.68 -7.41 -3.48
CA TYR A 24 5.24 -7.25 -3.37
C TYR A 24 4.71 -6.08 -4.21
N LEU A 25 5.37 -4.91 -4.15
CA LEU A 25 5.01 -3.75 -4.97
C LEU A 25 5.17 -4.04 -6.47
N GLY A 26 6.20 -4.78 -6.86
CA GLY A 26 6.36 -5.23 -8.24
C GLY A 26 5.20 -6.08 -8.72
N MET A 27 4.69 -6.97 -7.86
CA MET A 27 3.50 -7.79 -8.15
C MET A 27 2.25 -6.92 -8.34
N LEU A 28 1.99 -5.98 -7.42
CA LEU A 28 0.84 -5.06 -7.52
C LEU A 28 0.92 -4.22 -8.81
N TYR A 29 2.09 -3.65 -9.08
CA TYR A 29 2.30 -2.85 -10.29
C TYR A 29 2.13 -3.66 -11.57
N ALA A 30 2.66 -4.88 -11.64
CA ALA A 30 2.43 -5.75 -12.78
C ALA A 30 0.92 -6.08 -12.96
N GLY A 31 0.19 -6.17 -11.86
CA GLY A 31 -1.24 -6.42 -11.83
C GLY A 31 -2.08 -5.38 -12.59
N GLU A 32 -1.63 -4.13 -12.64
CA GLU A 32 -2.31 -3.04 -13.36
C GLU A 32 -2.44 -3.31 -14.87
N PHE A 33 -1.52 -4.10 -15.43
CA PHE A 33 -1.45 -4.40 -16.86
C PHE A 33 -2.18 -5.70 -17.27
N LEU A 34 -2.85 -6.38 -16.35
CA LEU A 34 -3.58 -7.63 -16.64
C LEU A 34 -4.75 -7.47 -17.61
N ASN A 35 -5.26 -6.26 -17.78
CA ASN A 35 -6.33 -5.95 -18.75
C ASN A 35 -5.82 -5.39 -20.08
N GLU A 36 -4.53 -5.12 -20.21
CA GLU A 36 -3.91 -4.59 -21.44
C GLU A 36 -3.45 -5.74 -22.34
N LYS A 37 -4.20 -6.05 -23.39
CA LYS A 37 -3.96 -7.21 -24.26
C LYS A 37 -2.50 -7.43 -24.68
N PRO A 38 -1.74 -6.41 -25.17
CA PRO A 38 -0.36 -6.60 -25.58
C PRO A 38 0.59 -6.96 -24.43
N LEU A 39 0.25 -6.59 -23.18
CA LEU A 39 1.07 -6.76 -21.98
C LEU A 39 0.58 -7.91 -21.09
N GLN A 40 -0.64 -8.35 -21.31
CA GLN A 40 -1.41 -9.24 -20.43
C GLN A 40 -0.64 -10.51 -20.03
N GLN A 41 -0.02 -11.20 -20.97
CA GLN A 41 0.70 -12.44 -20.66
C GLN A 41 2.00 -12.18 -19.87
N ALA A 42 2.71 -11.09 -20.16
CA ALA A 42 3.90 -10.71 -19.41
C ALA A 42 3.53 -10.26 -17.98
N ALA A 43 2.44 -9.51 -17.83
CA ALA A 43 1.90 -9.10 -16.54
C ALA A 43 1.44 -10.32 -15.72
N ALA A 44 0.71 -11.25 -16.34
CA ALA A 44 0.26 -12.47 -15.69
C ALA A 44 1.42 -13.33 -15.18
N ASN A 45 2.46 -13.51 -16.00
CA ASN A 45 3.66 -14.22 -15.57
C ASN A 45 4.37 -13.52 -14.40
N ALA A 46 4.53 -12.20 -14.47
CA ALA A 46 5.16 -11.43 -13.40
C ALA A 46 4.39 -11.56 -12.08
N VAL A 47 3.08 -11.35 -12.08
CA VAL A 47 2.23 -11.51 -10.89
C VAL A 47 2.33 -12.94 -10.33
N MET A 48 2.15 -13.94 -11.18
CA MET A 48 2.19 -15.34 -10.77
C MET A 48 3.54 -15.70 -10.15
N ASN A 49 4.65 -15.42 -10.85
CA ASN A 49 5.97 -15.84 -10.41
C ASN A 49 6.41 -15.14 -9.11
N ILE A 50 6.05 -13.87 -8.94
CA ILE A 50 6.32 -13.14 -7.70
C ILE A 50 5.49 -13.72 -6.55
N ALA A 51 4.18 -13.91 -6.74
CA ALA A 51 3.29 -14.43 -5.70
C ALA A 51 3.66 -15.85 -5.27
N LEU A 52 3.89 -16.75 -6.23
CA LEU A 52 4.23 -18.14 -5.93
C LEU A 52 5.66 -18.28 -5.38
N GLY A 53 6.54 -17.35 -5.73
CA GLY A 53 7.93 -17.32 -5.26
C GLY A 53 8.09 -16.92 -3.79
N ASN A 54 7.10 -16.24 -3.21
CA ASN A 54 7.15 -15.79 -1.82
C ASN A 54 5.85 -16.09 -1.07
N LYS A 55 5.90 -17.13 -0.23
CA LYS A 55 4.75 -17.59 0.57
C LYS A 55 4.27 -16.60 1.63
N THR A 56 5.04 -15.56 1.93
CA THR A 56 4.62 -14.50 2.86
C THR A 56 3.67 -13.49 2.22
N TYR A 57 3.59 -13.49 0.89
CA TYR A 57 2.63 -12.65 0.18
C TYR A 57 1.25 -13.30 0.23
N THR A 58 0.41 -12.80 1.13
CA THR A 58 -0.92 -13.32 1.44
C THR A 58 -1.97 -12.22 1.37
N GLY A 59 -3.23 -12.58 1.58
CA GLY A 59 -4.34 -11.65 1.72
C GLY A 59 -5.11 -11.37 0.44
N GLU A 60 -6.11 -10.51 0.55
CA GLU A 60 -7.12 -10.29 -0.49
C GLU A 60 -6.54 -9.76 -1.81
N ASN A 61 -5.55 -8.87 -1.76
CA ASN A 61 -4.91 -8.35 -2.96
C ASN A 61 -4.24 -9.46 -3.77
N VAL A 62 -3.53 -10.37 -3.09
CA VAL A 62 -2.86 -11.50 -3.75
C VAL A 62 -3.89 -12.47 -4.33
N LYS A 63 -4.95 -12.80 -3.56
CA LYS A 63 -6.05 -13.65 -4.00
C LYS A 63 -6.72 -13.08 -5.26
N THR A 64 -7.03 -11.79 -5.25
CA THR A 64 -7.65 -11.09 -6.38
C THR A 64 -6.77 -11.13 -7.64
N LEU A 65 -5.49 -10.79 -7.49
CA LEU A 65 -4.54 -10.80 -8.61
C LEU A 65 -4.35 -12.20 -9.19
N LEU A 66 -4.15 -13.22 -8.34
CA LEU A 66 -3.96 -14.59 -8.78
C LEU A 66 -5.21 -15.17 -9.46
N ASN A 67 -6.41 -14.85 -8.98
CA ASN A 67 -7.64 -15.22 -9.66
C ASN A 67 -7.75 -14.55 -11.03
N LYS A 68 -7.39 -13.26 -11.13
CA LYS A 68 -7.35 -12.57 -12.41
C LYS A 68 -6.32 -13.17 -13.37
N VAL A 69 -5.16 -13.53 -12.87
CA VAL A 69 -4.14 -14.24 -13.67
C VAL A 69 -4.70 -15.56 -14.23
N LYS A 70 -5.43 -16.37 -13.44
CA LYS A 70 -6.06 -17.60 -13.90
C LYS A 70 -7.05 -17.37 -15.07
N GLU A 71 -7.76 -16.24 -15.06
CA GLU A 71 -8.69 -15.90 -16.15
C GLU A 71 -7.95 -15.56 -17.45
N VAL A 72 -6.83 -14.85 -17.37
CA VAL A 72 -6.16 -14.27 -18.54
C VAL A 72 -5.02 -15.10 -19.11
N LEU A 73 -4.50 -16.08 -18.37
CA LEU A 73 -3.45 -16.97 -18.85
C LEU A 73 -3.93 -17.75 -20.09
N ASP A 74 -3.20 -17.55 -21.19
CA ASP A 74 -3.47 -18.16 -22.49
C ASP A 74 -2.12 -18.48 -23.17
N ASN A 75 -1.50 -19.59 -22.77
CA ASN A 75 -0.27 -20.12 -23.32
C ASN A 75 -0.26 -21.65 -23.19
N PRO A 76 0.67 -22.38 -23.83
CA PRO A 76 0.71 -23.84 -23.80
C PRO A 76 0.76 -24.44 -22.39
N ASP A 77 1.39 -23.74 -21.43
CA ASP A 77 1.56 -24.19 -20.05
C ASP A 77 0.43 -23.70 -19.12
N ALA A 78 -0.55 -22.95 -19.65
CA ALA A 78 -1.61 -22.31 -18.85
C ALA A 78 -2.34 -23.30 -17.93
N GLY A 79 -2.52 -24.54 -18.37
CA GLY A 79 -3.17 -25.59 -17.55
C GLY A 79 -2.40 -25.88 -16.26
N TYR A 80 -1.10 -26.09 -16.36
CA TYR A 80 -0.24 -26.33 -15.20
C TYR A 80 -0.10 -25.08 -14.32
N GLN A 81 0.04 -23.92 -14.94
CA GLN A 81 0.13 -22.64 -14.21
C GLN A 81 -1.12 -22.37 -13.40
N LYS A 82 -2.32 -22.56 -13.97
CA LYS A 82 -3.60 -22.41 -13.27
C LYS A 82 -3.74 -23.39 -12.10
N GLN A 83 -3.27 -24.64 -12.25
CA GLN A 83 -3.23 -25.60 -11.16
C GLN A 83 -2.28 -25.17 -10.03
N ALA A 84 -1.08 -24.69 -10.38
CA ALA A 84 -0.12 -24.19 -9.40
C ALA A 84 -0.66 -22.99 -8.62
N ILE A 85 -1.33 -22.04 -9.31
CA ILE A 85 -2.01 -20.92 -8.69
C ILE A 85 -3.10 -21.41 -7.75
N GLN A 86 -3.95 -22.34 -8.19
CA GLN A 86 -5.04 -22.86 -7.36
C GLN A 86 -4.50 -23.51 -6.09
N LYS A 87 -3.48 -24.36 -6.23
CA LYS A 87 -2.82 -24.97 -5.07
C LYS A 87 -2.26 -23.92 -4.10
N HIS A 88 -1.61 -22.87 -4.62
CA HIS A 88 -1.09 -21.79 -3.79
C HIS A 88 -2.22 -21.05 -3.05
N LEU A 89 -3.34 -20.77 -3.73
CA LEU A 89 -4.51 -20.14 -3.12
C LEU A 89 -5.15 -21.02 -2.02
N ASP A 90 -5.20 -22.33 -2.22
CA ASP A 90 -5.75 -23.29 -1.25
C ASP A 90 -4.84 -23.45 -0.01
N GLU A 91 -3.52 -23.30 -0.19
CA GLU A 91 -2.52 -23.38 0.88
C GLU A 91 -2.26 -22.03 1.55
N MET A 92 -2.78 -20.92 1.00
CA MET A 92 -2.55 -19.60 1.52
C MET A 92 -3.16 -19.44 2.91
N ALA A 93 -2.36 -18.98 3.88
CA ALA A 93 -2.84 -18.67 5.21
C ALA A 93 -4.01 -17.68 5.15
N ASP A 94 -5.02 -17.89 6.01
CA ASP A 94 -6.17 -16.98 6.13
C ASP A 94 -5.80 -15.72 6.91
N GLU A 95 -4.76 -15.06 6.46
CA GLU A 95 -4.24 -13.82 7.00
C GLU A 95 -4.70 -12.65 6.12
N LYS A 96 -4.84 -11.49 6.74
CA LYS A 96 -5.27 -10.29 6.00
C LYS A 96 -4.24 -9.80 4.99
N GLY A 97 -2.99 -10.24 5.08
CA GLY A 97 -1.89 -9.77 4.26
C GLY A 97 -1.68 -8.25 4.43
N PHE A 98 -1.23 -7.59 3.37
CA PHE A 98 -1.13 -6.14 3.36
C PHE A 98 -2.52 -5.50 3.30
N VAL A 99 -2.77 -4.57 4.22
CA VAL A 99 -4.01 -3.79 4.29
C VAL A 99 -3.70 -2.32 4.08
N SER A 100 -4.55 -1.62 3.35
CA SER A 100 -4.40 -0.18 3.19
C SER A 100 -4.63 0.52 4.54
N LEU A 101 -3.66 1.34 4.96
CA LEU A 101 -3.80 2.20 6.14
C LEU A 101 -4.66 3.44 5.84
N PHE A 102 -4.72 3.86 4.58
CA PHE A 102 -5.49 4.99 4.11
C PHE A 102 -6.52 4.52 3.09
N ASN A 103 -7.76 4.95 3.24
CA ASN A 103 -8.89 4.52 2.40
C ASN A 103 -9.02 5.31 1.09
N GLY A 104 -8.17 6.32 0.85
CA GLY A 104 -8.22 7.21 -0.32
C GLY A 104 -9.39 8.22 -0.32
N LYS A 105 -10.19 8.32 0.74
CA LYS A 105 -11.41 9.13 0.78
C LYS A 105 -11.44 10.14 1.91
N ASP A 106 -11.04 9.75 3.11
CA ASP A 106 -11.13 10.56 4.32
C ASP A 106 -10.09 10.11 5.38
N LEU A 107 -10.11 10.74 6.54
CA LEU A 107 -9.22 10.43 7.65
C LEU A 107 -9.72 9.29 8.56
N SER A 108 -10.64 8.45 8.11
CA SER A 108 -11.09 7.30 8.89
C SER A 108 -9.92 6.36 9.19
N GLY A 109 -9.75 5.99 10.45
CA GLY A 109 -8.61 5.19 10.94
C GLY A 109 -7.38 6.02 11.31
N TRP A 110 -7.50 7.36 11.26
CA TRP A 110 -6.44 8.31 11.62
C TRP A 110 -6.96 9.34 12.61
N LYS A 111 -6.08 9.82 13.47
CA LYS A 111 -6.36 10.87 14.47
C LYS A 111 -5.22 11.88 14.55
N GLY A 112 -5.49 13.06 15.05
CA GLY A 112 -4.49 14.06 15.35
C GLY A 112 -3.60 13.61 16.52
N LEU A 113 -2.30 13.83 16.44
CA LEU A 113 -1.38 13.48 17.51
C LEU A 113 -1.44 14.54 18.62
N VAL A 114 -1.79 14.10 19.84
CA VAL A 114 -1.83 14.96 21.04
C VAL A 114 -0.43 15.07 21.63
N LYS A 115 0.13 16.27 21.73
CA LYS A 115 1.38 16.55 22.47
C LYS A 115 2.49 15.49 22.24
N ASN A 116 3.47 15.45 23.11
CA ASN A 116 4.48 14.40 23.14
C ASN A 116 4.11 13.27 24.14
N PRO A 117 4.73 12.09 24.08
CA PRO A 117 4.41 10.96 24.95
C PRO A 117 4.52 11.26 26.45
N ILE A 118 5.52 12.06 26.83
CA ILE A 118 5.75 12.39 28.25
C ILE A 118 4.61 13.24 28.84
N LEU A 119 4.08 14.16 28.05
CA LEU A 119 2.94 15.00 28.44
C LEU A 119 1.66 14.18 28.46
N ARG A 120 1.43 13.36 27.44
CA ARG A 120 0.25 12.48 27.40
C ARG A 120 0.17 11.53 28.59
N ALA A 121 1.29 10.91 28.98
CA ALA A 121 1.35 10.00 30.11
C ALA A 121 0.99 10.64 31.46
N LYS A 122 1.03 11.96 31.57
CA LYS A 122 0.68 12.72 32.78
C LYS A 122 -0.76 13.21 32.79
N MET A 123 -1.48 13.12 31.66
CA MET A 123 -2.84 13.60 31.53
C MET A 123 -3.82 12.63 32.18
N LYS A 124 -4.84 13.17 32.79
CA LYS A 124 -6.02 12.37 33.21
C LYS A 124 -6.80 11.96 31.97
N PRO A 125 -7.54 10.83 32.02
CA PRO A 125 -8.33 10.35 30.87
C PRO A 125 -9.27 11.41 30.27
N GLU A 126 -9.90 12.20 31.11
CA GLU A 126 -10.83 13.27 30.68
C GLU A 126 -10.10 14.43 29.97
N GLU A 127 -8.93 14.80 30.48
CA GLU A 127 -8.08 15.81 29.87
C GLU A 127 -7.53 15.33 28.52
N LEU A 128 -7.06 14.08 28.47
CA LEU A 128 -6.59 13.46 27.22
C LEU A 128 -7.69 13.41 26.17
N ALA A 129 -8.91 13.04 26.54
CA ALA A 129 -10.05 13.01 25.63
C ALA A 129 -10.40 14.41 25.08
N ALA A 130 -10.33 15.44 25.92
CA ALA A 130 -10.57 16.81 25.49
C ALA A 130 -9.47 17.34 24.55
N GLU A 131 -8.22 17.03 24.83
CA GLU A 131 -7.08 17.39 23.95
C GLU A 131 -7.10 16.58 22.64
N GLN A 132 -7.54 15.31 22.68
CA GLN A 132 -7.72 14.51 21.47
C GLN A 132 -8.78 15.11 20.53
N ALA A 133 -9.91 15.53 21.07
CA ALA A 133 -10.96 16.19 20.27
C ALA A 133 -10.42 17.45 19.54
N LYS A 134 -9.60 18.25 20.23
CA LYS A 134 -8.97 19.45 19.63
C LYS A 134 -7.93 19.04 18.57
N ALA A 135 -7.13 18.03 18.83
CA ALA A 135 -6.14 17.53 17.87
C ALA A 135 -6.80 16.98 16.60
N ASP A 136 -7.93 16.27 16.75
CA ASP A 136 -8.69 15.74 15.62
C ASP A 136 -9.36 16.84 14.79
N GLU A 137 -9.88 17.88 15.45
CA GLU A 137 -10.41 19.06 14.75
C GLU A 137 -9.31 19.77 13.95
N LYS A 138 -8.15 19.96 14.58
CA LYS A 138 -6.99 20.55 13.91
C LYS A 138 -6.52 19.67 12.74
N ALA A 139 -6.45 18.37 12.92
CA ALA A 139 -6.09 17.44 11.85
C ALA A 139 -7.05 17.58 10.64
N ARG A 140 -8.36 17.60 10.87
CA ARG A 140 -9.36 17.81 9.81
C ARG A 140 -9.23 19.16 9.08
N SER A 141 -8.65 20.16 9.72
CA SER A 141 -8.43 21.48 9.10
C SER A 141 -7.11 21.60 8.36
N THR A 142 -6.17 20.69 8.56
CA THR A 142 -4.78 20.76 8.06
C THR A 142 -4.39 19.62 7.15
N TRP A 143 -5.11 18.50 7.22
CA TRP A 143 -4.98 17.37 6.31
C TRP A 143 -6.25 17.25 5.46
N SER A 144 -6.07 17.06 4.17
CA SER A 144 -7.16 16.87 3.21
C SER A 144 -6.90 15.68 2.32
N VAL A 145 -7.93 15.22 1.63
CA VAL A 145 -7.79 14.17 0.60
C VAL A 145 -8.04 14.81 -0.75
N GLN A 146 -7.08 14.68 -1.67
CA GLN A 146 -7.16 15.19 -3.03
C GLN A 146 -6.77 14.07 -3.98
N ASP A 147 -7.67 13.70 -4.87
CA ASP A 147 -7.46 12.63 -5.86
C ASP A 147 -6.93 11.30 -5.26
N GLY A 148 -7.45 10.92 -4.08
CA GLY A 148 -7.02 9.72 -3.37
C GLY A 148 -5.69 9.86 -2.62
N VAL A 149 -5.10 11.04 -2.58
CA VAL A 149 -3.84 11.34 -1.89
C VAL A 149 -4.11 12.13 -0.61
N LEU A 150 -3.43 11.78 0.46
CA LEU A 150 -3.46 12.50 1.73
C LEU A 150 -2.51 13.70 1.66
N VAL A 151 -3.06 14.91 1.75
CA VAL A 151 -2.34 16.17 1.54
C VAL A 151 -2.29 16.98 2.83
N PHE A 152 -1.09 17.39 3.23
CA PHE A 152 -0.85 18.27 4.37
C PHE A 152 -0.64 19.72 3.92
N ASN A 153 -1.27 20.69 4.59
CA ASN A 153 -1.15 22.10 4.24
C ASN A 153 0.01 22.85 4.94
N GLY A 154 0.88 22.14 5.66
CA GLY A 154 2.04 22.70 6.33
C GLY A 154 1.76 23.41 7.66
N LYS A 155 0.52 23.46 8.16
CA LYS A 155 0.15 24.29 9.33
C LYS A 155 -0.35 23.50 10.54
N GLY A 156 -0.27 22.19 10.51
CA GLY A 156 -0.84 21.33 11.55
C GLY A 156 0.18 20.52 12.31
N ASP A 157 -0.35 19.56 13.04
CA ASP A 157 0.42 18.54 13.75
C ASP A 157 0.38 17.19 12.99
N ASN A 158 1.13 16.24 13.50
CA ASN A 158 1.21 14.90 12.89
C ASN A 158 -0.12 14.16 13.00
N LEU A 159 -0.40 13.33 12.01
CA LEU A 159 -1.40 12.26 12.11
C LEU A 159 -0.79 11.02 12.75
N CYS A 160 -1.62 10.25 13.43
CA CYS A 160 -1.27 8.89 13.82
C CYS A 160 -2.44 7.94 13.51
N THR A 161 -2.12 6.67 13.30
CA THR A 161 -3.14 5.63 13.14
C THR A 161 -3.90 5.39 14.44
N ASP A 162 -5.20 5.11 14.34
CA ASP A 162 -6.01 4.72 15.52
C ASP A 162 -5.55 3.38 16.08
N LYS A 163 -5.15 2.46 15.20
CA LYS A 163 -4.65 1.15 15.57
C LYS A 163 -3.17 1.19 15.88
N GLN A 164 -2.77 0.34 16.81
CA GLN A 164 -1.36 0.02 17.08
C GLN A 164 -0.96 -1.23 16.29
N TYR A 165 0.29 -1.26 15.85
CA TYR A 165 0.88 -2.35 15.10
C TYR A 165 2.12 -2.85 15.83
N GLY A 166 2.27 -4.17 15.91
CA GLY A 166 3.45 -4.84 16.48
C GLY A 166 4.57 -4.97 15.44
N ASP A 167 4.90 -6.19 15.09
CA ASP A 167 5.81 -6.46 13.99
C ASP A 167 5.06 -6.29 12.68
N PHE A 168 5.60 -5.48 11.77
CA PHE A 168 4.94 -5.12 10.51
C PHE A 168 5.95 -4.80 9.42
N GLU A 169 5.51 -4.92 8.20
CA GLU A 169 6.12 -4.37 6.99
C GLU A 169 5.18 -3.29 6.46
N MET A 170 5.70 -2.12 6.08
CA MET A 170 4.90 -1.00 5.62
C MET A 170 5.50 -0.38 4.37
N TYR A 171 4.64 -0.07 3.42
CA TYR A 171 4.98 0.70 2.22
C TYR A 171 4.31 2.06 2.31
N VAL A 172 5.08 3.12 2.07
CA VAL A 172 4.62 4.51 2.08
C VAL A 172 5.19 5.21 0.85
N ASP A 173 4.33 5.67 -0.02
CA ASP A 173 4.68 6.59 -1.08
C ASP A 173 4.42 8.02 -0.59
N TRP A 174 5.38 8.92 -0.80
CA TRP A 174 5.26 10.31 -0.36
C TRP A 174 5.96 11.25 -1.34
N MET A 175 5.45 12.45 -1.42
CA MET A 175 5.96 13.50 -2.28
C MET A 175 6.04 14.81 -1.51
N LEU A 176 7.13 15.53 -1.69
CA LEU A 176 7.26 16.92 -1.23
C LEU A 176 6.86 17.86 -2.37
N ASP A 177 6.14 18.93 -2.03
CA ASP A 177 5.84 19.97 -3.01
C ASP A 177 7.14 20.70 -3.39
N PRO A 178 7.58 20.62 -4.66
CA PRO A 178 8.82 21.27 -5.10
C PRO A 178 8.75 22.79 -5.05
N ALA A 179 7.56 23.39 -4.97
CA ALA A 179 7.35 24.81 -4.80
C ALA A 179 7.34 25.27 -3.33
N GLY A 180 7.36 24.33 -2.39
CA GLY A 180 7.38 24.61 -0.96
C GLY A 180 8.76 25.12 -0.49
N PRO A 181 8.83 26.08 0.45
CA PRO A 181 10.10 26.69 0.86
C PRO A 181 10.94 25.72 1.62
N GLU A 182 10.70 24.88 2.39
CA GLU A 182 11.50 23.88 3.13
C GLU A 182 10.59 22.69 3.46
N ALA A 183 10.46 21.79 2.49
CA ALA A 183 9.62 20.63 2.69
C ALA A 183 10.39 19.58 3.52
N ASP A 184 9.92 19.33 4.72
CA ASP A 184 10.37 18.25 5.59
C ASP A 184 9.19 17.29 5.86
N ALA A 185 9.45 16.01 5.72
CA ALA A 185 8.46 14.99 6.00
C ALA A 185 9.13 13.72 6.54
N GLY A 186 8.39 12.97 7.33
CA GLY A 186 8.88 11.73 7.90
C GLY A 186 7.77 10.83 8.43
N VAL A 187 8.08 9.55 8.56
CA VAL A 187 7.22 8.56 9.17
C VAL A 187 7.82 8.13 10.50
N TYR A 188 7.10 8.34 11.58
CA TYR A 188 7.49 7.90 12.92
C TYR A 188 7.00 6.47 13.14
N LEU A 189 7.93 5.54 13.28
CA LEU A 189 7.66 4.14 13.58
C LEU A 189 7.76 3.90 15.10
N ARG A 190 6.94 3.00 15.60
CA ARG A 190 6.91 2.62 17.02
C ARG A 190 6.70 3.79 17.97
N GLY A 191 6.01 4.83 17.50
CA GLY A 191 5.55 5.93 18.35
C GLY A 191 4.53 5.42 19.35
N THR A 192 4.65 5.84 20.62
CA THR A 192 3.65 5.54 21.63
C THR A 192 2.57 6.63 21.61
N PRO A 193 1.31 6.32 21.28
CA PRO A 193 0.20 7.26 21.37
C PRO A 193 -0.25 7.50 22.81
N GLN A 194 0.32 6.77 23.75
CA GLN A 194 0.04 6.87 25.20
C GLN A 194 1.22 7.45 25.95
#